data_2541dd89739878be81d0ae2b7555b13e
#
_entry.id   2541dd89739878be81d0ae2b7555b13e
#
_cell.length_a   1.000
_cell.length_b   1.000
_cell.length_c   1.000
_cell.angle_alpha   90.00
_cell.angle_beta   90.00
_cell.angle_gamma   90.00
#
_symmetry.space_group_name_H-M   'P 1'
#
loop_
_entity.id
_entity.type
_entity.pdbx_description
1 polymer ?
#
loop_
_entity_poly.entity_id
_entity_poly.type
_entity_poly.pdbx_seq_one_letter_code
_entity_poly.pdbx_strand_id
1 'polypeptide(L)'
;RDLASVLVQKCLVCHGPKKAKGSYRVDTFAKLLMQGDTGEPMITAGKPGMSELFYRLSTKDADERMPQDDDPLSPEVVAKFKQWIEAGAKFDGGDPKALLATILPPPNHPDPPAAYPRAVPITALAFGVSGESVFVSGYHEISQWNVADGKLQQRIKRQGERTYGLSISPHGKWLAAASGQPGRLGEVRLFH
;
A
#
# COMPACT_ATOMS: atom_id res chain seq x y z
N ARG A 1 7.46 10.56 2.39
CA ARG A 1 6.32 9.67 2.00
C ARG A 1 6.73 8.63 0.97
N ASP A 2 7.54 8.97 -0.04
CA ASP A 2 7.92 8.04 -1.13
C ASP A 2 8.65 6.80 -0.61
N LEU A 3 9.57 6.97 0.34
CA LEU A 3 10.31 5.85 0.95
C LEU A 3 9.44 4.99 1.87
N ALA A 4 8.43 5.58 2.51
CA ALA A 4 7.51 4.82 3.36
C ALA A 4 6.76 3.74 2.57
N SER A 5 6.41 4.00 1.30
CA SER A 5 5.78 2.99 0.42
C SER A 5 6.70 1.79 0.17
N VAL A 6 7.99 2.03 -0.04
CA VAL A 6 8.99 0.96 -0.23
C VAL A 6 9.15 0.14 1.05
N LEU A 7 9.29 0.81 2.21
CA LEU A 7 9.39 0.14 3.50
C LEU A 7 8.19 -0.76 3.79
N VAL A 8 6.97 -0.26 3.53
CA VAL A 8 5.73 -1.01 3.74
C VAL A 8 5.61 -2.20 2.79
N GLN A 9 5.94 -2.02 1.50
CA GLN A 9 5.74 -3.06 0.48
C GLN A 9 6.84 -4.13 0.46
N LYS A 10 8.09 -3.73 0.74
CA LYS A 10 9.26 -4.61 0.57
C LYS A 10 9.89 -5.09 1.88
N CYS A 11 9.70 -4.38 2.98
CA CYS A 11 10.42 -4.66 4.23
C CYS A 11 9.51 -5.14 5.37
N LEU A 12 8.26 -4.62 5.43
CA LEU A 12 7.36 -4.81 6.56
C LEU A 12 6.99 -6.28 6.83
N VAL A 13 6.94 -7.12 5.79
CA VAL A 13 6.60 -8.54 5.91
C VAL A 13 7.59 -9.32 6.79
N CYS A 14 8.87 -8.90 6.81
CA CYS A 14 9.92 -9.49 7.61
C CYS A 14 10.33 -8.63 8.82
N HIS A 15 10.17 -7.30 8.72
CA HIS A 15 10.57 -6.33 9.74
C HIS A 15 9.36 -5.57 10.31
N GLY A 16 8.30 -6.30 10.63
CA GLY A 16 7.03 -5.76 11.15
C GLY A 16 6.74 -6.18 12.59
N PRO A 17 5.55 -5.83 13.10
CA PRO A 17 5.18 -6.13 14.49
C PRO A 17 4.97 -7.62 14.77
N LYS A 18 4.61 -8.42 13.74
CA LYS A 18 4.40 -9.88 13.87
C LYS A 18 5.69 -10.68 13.64
N LYS A 19 6.63 -10.14 12.87
CA LYS A 19 7.89 -10.77 12.53
C LYS A 19 8.96 -9.68 12.46
N ALA A 20 9.91 -9.72 13.38
CA ALA A 20 11.00 -8.76 13.48
C ALA A 20 12.35 -9.48 13.27
N LYS A 21 12.63 -9.89 12.02
CA LYS A 21 13.92 -10.51 11.67
C LYS A 21 15.07 -9.56 12.07
N GLY A 22 16.10 -10.09 12.71
CA GLY A 22 17.24 -9.30 13.21
C GLY A 22 16.86 -8.29 14.31
N SER A 23 15.75 -8.56 15.06
CA SER A 23 15.19 -7.66 16.08
C SER A 23 14.88 -6.23 15.57
N TYR A 24 14.83 -6.07 14.24
CA TYR A 24 14.61 -4.79 13.57
C TYR A 24 13.19 -4.64 13.03
N ARG A 25 12.65 -3.42 13.15
CA ARG A 25 11.29 -3.10 12.72
C ARG A 25 11.25 -1.81 11.92
N VAL A 26 10.40 -1.80 10.89
CA VAL A 26 10.20 -0.65 9.99
C VAL A 26 8.74 -0.18 9.91
N ASP A 27 7.88 -0.66 10.80
CA ASP A 27 6.45 -0.35 10.79
C ASP A 27 6.11 1.08 11.24
N THR A 28 7.01 1.73 12.00
CA THR A 28 6.90 3.14 12.36
C THR A 28 8.24 3.84 12.14
N PHE A 29 8.23 5.16 11.97
CA PHE A 29 9.49 5.91 11.83
C PHE A 29 10.35 5.81 13.09
N ALA A 30 9.74 5.85 14.28
CA ALA A 30 10.47 5.69 15.53
C ALA A 30 11.19 4.34 15.62
N LYS A 31 10.61 3.26 15.12
CA LYS A 31 11.21 1.93 15.08
C LYS A 31 12.30 1.81 14.01
N LEU A 32 12.11 2.46 12.87
CA LEU A 32 13.10 2.50 11.79
C LEU A 32 14.45 3.06 12.23
N LEU A 33 14.47 3.93 13.23
CA LEU A 33 15.70 4.52 13.77
C LEU A 33 16.37 3.67 14.86
N MET A 34 15.73 2.60 15.34
CA MET A 34 16.29 1.74 16.39
C MET A 34 17.32 0.77 15.80
N GLN A 35 18.25 0.33 16.65
CA GLN A 35 19.20 -0.71 16.30
C GLN A 35 18.53 -2.08 16.18
N GLY A 36 19.11 -2.94 15.35
CA GLY A 36 18.81 -4.37 15.30
C GLY A 36 19.86 -5.19 16.07
N ASP A 37 19.90 -6.50 15.81
CA ASP A 37 20.82 -7.45 16.48
C ASP A 37 22.31 -7.18 16.19
N THR A 38 22.62 -6.48 15.10
CA THR A 38 24.01 -6.11 14.76
C THR A 38 24.60 -5.11 15.75
N GLY A 39 23.76 -4.38 16.47
CA GLY A 39 24.19 -3.30 17.36
C GLY A 39 24.67 -2.03 16.63
N GLU A 40 24.74 -2.07 15.29
CA GLU A 40 25.13 -0.91 14.50
C GLU A 40 23.96 0.06 14.32
N PRO A 41 24.25 1.37 14.20
CA PRO A 41 23.20 2.35 13.92
C PRO A 41 22.51 2.08 12.56
N MET A 42 21.23 1.79 12.58
CA MET A 42 20.47 1.56 11.34
C MET A 42 20.47 2.80 10.43
N ILE A 43 20.36 3.99 11.03
CA ILE A 43 20.40 5.27 10.31
C ILE A 43 21.24 6.27 11.11
N THR A 44 22.30 6.75 10.49
CA THR A 44 23.10 7.88 10.98
C THR A 44 22.80 9.09 10.11
N ALA A 45 22.07 10.06 10.65
CA ALA A 45 21.64 11.26 9.93
C ALA A 45 22.84 11.99 9.29
N GLY A 46 22.75 12.31 8.00
CA GLY A 46 23.79 12.94 7.20
C GLY A 46 24.94 12.01 6.75
N LYS A 47 24.95 10.74 7.18
CA LYS A 47 26.07 9.83 6.93
C LYS A 47 25.62 8.47 6.40
N PRO A 48 25.29 8.33 5.10
CA PRO A 48 24.86 7.05 4.53
C PRO A 48 25.88 5.92 4.73
N GLY A 49 27.17 6.20 4.58
CA GLY A 49 28.24 5.21 4.77
C GLY A 49 28.39 4.69 6.20
N MET A 50 27.73 5.31 7.18
CA MET A 50 27.67 4.85 8.58
C MET A 50 26.26 4.37 8.96
N SER A 51 25.41 4.12 7.97
CA SER A 51 24.03 3.70 8.17
C SER A 51 23.86 2.26 7.69
N GLU A 52 23.63 1.34 8.63
CA GLU A 52 23.48 -0.09 8.34
C GLU A 52 22.35 -0.34 7.31
N LEU A 53 21.24 0.38 7.42
CA LEU A 53 20.15 0.31 6.43
C LEU A 53 20.68 0.55 5.01
N PHE A 54 21.48 1.62 4.80
CA PHE A 54 21.98 1.93 3.46
C PHE A 54 22.98 0.88 2.97
N TYR A 55 23.85 0.37 3.85
CA TYR A 55 24.73 -0.74 3.53
C TYR A 55 23.93 -1.94 3.03
N ARG A 56 22.93 -2.39 3.80
CA ARG A 56 22.07 -3.53 3.45
C ARG A 56 21.30 -3.36 2.15
N LEU A 57 20.92 -2.14 1.79
CA LEU A 57 20.23 -1.86 0.54
C LEU A 57 21.15 -1.78 -0.67
N SER A 58 22.46 -1.51 -0.48
CA SER A 58 23.41 -1.22 -1.55
C SER A 58 24.49 -2.29 -1.75
N THR A 59 24.69 -3.20 -0.79
CA THR A 59 25.67 -4.27 -0.91
C THR A 59 25.33 -5.23 -2.05
N LYS A 60 26.38 -5.78 -2.68
CA LYS A 60 26.26 -6.83 -3.71
C LYS A 60 26.29 -8.22 -3.13
N ASP A 61 26.63 -8.36 -1.84
CA ASP A 61 26.64 -9.64 -1.14
C ASP A 61 25.20 -10.10 -0.94
N ALA A 62 24.84 -11.23 -1.56
CA ALA A 62 23.49 -11.78 -1.55
C ALA A 62 23.03 -12.21 -0.15
N ASP A 63 23.96 -12.60 0.73
CA ASP A 63 23.64 -13.04 2.09
C ASP A 63 23.37 -11.85 3.03
N GLU A 64 23.86 -10.68 2.68
CA GLU A 64 23.69 -9.47 3.48
C GLU A 64 22.69 -8.47 2.91
N ARG A 65 22.45 -8.56 1.61
CA ARG A 65 21.56 -7.62 0.88
C ARG A 65 20.10 -7.75 1.32
N MET A 66 19.44 -6.61 1.44
CA MET A 66 17.98 -6.53 1.65
C MET A 66 17.28 -5.91 0.43
N PRO A 67 16.08 -6.41 0.08
CA PRO A 67 15.39 -7.58 0.62
C PRO A 67 16.13 -8.90 0.31
N GLN A 68 16.13 -9.86 1.23
CA GLN A 68 16.84 -11.14 1.09
C GLN A 68 16.14 -12.09 0.11
N ASP A 69 14.83 -12.23 0.25
CA ASP A 69 13.99 -13.18 -0.48
C ASP A 69 13.25 -12.53 -1.68
N ASP A 70 13.77 -11.40 -2.20
CA ASP A 70 13.17 -10.63 -3.31
C ASP A 70 14.29 -10.02 -4.19
N ASP A 71 13.92 -9.53 -5.36
CA ASP A 71 14.84 -8.82 -6.23
C ASP A 71 15.45 -7.60 -5.53
N PRO A 72 16.71 -7.22 -5.89
CA PRO A 72 17.31 -5.98 -5.40
C PRO A 72 16.41 -4.77 -5.65
N LEU A 73 16.45 -3.80 -4.74
CA LEU A 73 15.82 -2.51 -5.04
C LEU A 73 16.52 -1.87 -6.25
N SER A 74 15.74 -1.15 -7.06
CA SER A 74 16.34 -0.45 -8.21
C SER A 74 17.36 0.61 -7.74
N PRO A 75 18.38 0.91 -8.55
CA PRO A 75 19.38 1.92 -8.21
C PRO A 75 18.78 3.29 -7.86
N GLU A 76 17.67 3.66 -8.51
CA GLU A 76 16.95 4.91 -8.23
C GLU A 76 16.33 4.92 -6.83
N VAL A 77 15.79 3.79 -6.39
CA VAL A 77 15.22 3.65 -5.04
C VAL A 77 16.34 3.70 -4.00
N VAL A 78 17.44 2.99 -4.22
CA VAL A 78 18.61 3.02 -3.33
C VAL A 78 19.17 4.44 -3.24
N ALA A 79 19.26 5.15 -4.36
CA ALA A 79 19.70 6.56 -4.39
C ALA A 79 18.78 7.48 -3.58
N LYS A 80 17.46 7.26 -3.60
CA LYS A 80 16.51 8.03 -2.77
C LYS A 80 16.74 7.79 -1.28
N PHE A 81 17.03 6.57 -0.85
CA PHE A 81 17.40 6.29 0.54
C PHE A 81 18.68 7.04 0.92
N LYS A 82 19.72 7.00 0.05
CA LYS A 82 20.95 7.75 0.26
C LYS A 82 20.70 9.23 0.46
N GLN A 83 20.00 9.87 -0.49
CA GLN A 83 19.67 11.29 -0.43
C GLN A 83 18.88 11.66 0.82
N TRP A 84 17.92 10.83 1.22
CA TRP A 84 17.15 11.07 2.43
C TRP A 84 18.03 11.01 3.70
N ILE A 85 18.93 10.05 3.81
CA ILE A 85 19.90 9.97 4.93
C ILE A 85 20.83 11.17 4.91
N GLU A 86 21.37 11.55 3.74
CA GLU A 86 22.22 12.74 3.56
C GLU A 86 21.51 14.04 3.98
N ALA A 87 20.22 14.15 3.71
CA ALA A 87 19.37 15.28 4.13
C ALA A 87 18.98 15.24 5.63
N GLY A 88 19.56 14.31 6.41
CA GLY A 88 19.35 14.20 7.85
C GLY A 88 18.24 13.24 8.26
N ALA A 89 17.78 12.35 7.38
CA ALA A 89 16.77 11.32 7.64
C ALA A 89 15.49 11.88 8.29
N LYS A 90 15.03 13.04 7.85
CA LYS A 90 13.86 13.73 8.42
C LYS A 90 12.57 13.00 8.11
N PHE A 91 11.61 13.10 9.04
CA PHE A 91 10.27 12.53 8.91
C PHE A 91 9.25 13.64 8.61
N ASP A 92 8.44 13.42 7.58
CA ASP A 92 7.40 14.34 7.12
C ASP A 92 5.97 13.84 7.38
N GLY A 93 5.82 12.76 8.16
CA GLY A 93 4.56 12.05 8.38
C GLY A 93 3.77 12.49 9.63
N GLY A 94 4.21 13.50 10.36
CA GLY A 94 3.56 13.99 11.59
C GLY A 94 3.99 13.21 12.83
N ASP A 95 3.22 12.21 13.28
CA ASP A 95 3.59 11.39 14.44
C ASP A 95 4.57 10.27 14.06
N PRO A 96 5.81 10.28 14.59
CA PRO A 96 6.81 9.25 14.30
C PRO A 96 6.45 7.85 14.84
N LYS A 97 5.46 7.75 15.71
CA LYS A 97 4.94 6.48 16.24
C LYS A 97 3.76 5.95 15.45
N ALA A 98 3.19 6.72 14.54
CA ALA A 98 2.13 6.26 13.65
C ALA A 98 2.66 5.14 12.74
N LEU A 99 1.79 4.19 12.39
CA LEU A 99 2.13 3.12 11.44
C LEU A 99 2.39 3.74 10.07
N LEU A 100 3.53 3.44 9.45
CA LEU A 100 3.88 3.94 8.11
C LEU A 100 2.80 3.59 7.07
N ALA A 101 2.14 2.44 7.22
CA ALA A 101 1.04 2.04 6.35
C ALA A 101 -0.17 3.01 6.39
N THR A 102 -0.40 3.71 7.51
CA THR A 102 -1.53 4.64 7.67
C THR A 102 -1.25 6.04 7.16
N ILE A 103 0.01 6.41 7.00
CA ILE A 103 0.42 7.73 6.50
C ILE A 103 0.67 7.75 4.98
N LEU A 104 0.62 6.59 4.34
CA LEU A 104 0.74 6.51 2.89
C LEU A 104 -0.47 7.16 2.22
N PRO A 105 -0.24 7.90 1.11
CA PRO A 105 -1.36 8.33 0.29
C PRO A 105 -2.12 7.09 -0.22
N PRO A 106 -3.43 7.21 -0.41
CA PRO A 106 -4.18 6.11 -1.01
C PRO A 106 -3.57 5.74 -2.37
N PRO A 107 -3.55 4.46 -2.72
CA PRO A 107 -3.00 4.01 -3.99
C PRO A 107 -3.67 4.75 -5.15
N ASN A 108 -2.88 5.19 -6.11
CA ASN A 108 -3.41 5.76 -7.35
C ASN A 108 -3.65 4.60 -8.33
N HIS A 109 -4.93 4.29 -8.56
CA HIS A 109 -5.32 3.25 -9.50
C HIS A 109 -5.58 3.83 -10.89
N PRO A 110 -5.35 3.05 -11.96
CA PRO A 110 -5.66 3.48 -13.32
C PRO A 110 -7.17 3.67 -13.51
N ASP A 111 -7.52 4.46 -14.51
CA ASP A 111 -8.91 4.53 -14.98
C ASP A 111 -9.32 3.19 -15.61
N PRO A 112 -10.55 2.74 -15.37
CA PRO A 112 -11.07 1.58 -16.06
C PRO A 112 -11.24 1.87 -17.56
N PRO A 113 -11.21 0.84 -18.43
CA PRO A 113 -11.48 1.04 -19.85
C PRO A 113 -12.90 1.55 -20.07
N ALA A 114 -13.11 2.32 -21.14
CA ALA A 114 -14.44 2.81 -21.51
C ALA A 114 -15.42 1.66 -21.79
N ALA A 115 -14.92 0.60 -22.43
CA ALA A 115 -15.64 -0.64 -22.68
C ALA A 115 -14.69 -1.83 -22.46
N TYR A 116 -15.24 -2.93 -21.97
CA TYR A 116 -14.47 -4.14 -21.73
C TYR A 116 -14.39 -4.99 -23.01
N PRO A 117 -13.19 -5.30 -23.51
CA PRO A 117 -13.03 -6.14 -24.70
C PRO A 117 -13.38 -7.62 -24.43
N ARG A 118 -13.46 -8.01 -23.17
CA ARG A 118 -13.81 -9.35 -22.69
C ARG A 118 -14.67 -9.25 -21.44
N ALA A 119 -15.47 -10.28 -21.17
CA ALA A 119 -16.22 -10.38 -19.92
C ALA A 119 -15.28 -10.34 -18.72
N VAL A 120 -15.61 -9.50 -17.74
CA VAL A 120 -14.90 -9.41 -16.46
C VAL A 120 -15.72 -10.11 -15.40
N PRO A 121 -15.13 -10.99 -14.57
CA PRO A 121 -15.87 -11.63 -13.49
C PRO A 121 -16.41 -10.60 -12.51
N ILE A 122 -17.68 -10.71 -12.16
CA ILE A 122 -18.27 -9.99 -11.04
C ILE A 122 -17.89 -10.75 -9.77
N THR A 123 -17.11 -10.11 -8.90
CA THR A 123 -16.57 -10.71 -7.67
C THR A 123 -17.31 -10.22 -6.43
N ALA A 124 -18.06 -9.13 -6.54
CA ALA A 124 -18.86 -8.57 -5.46
C ALA A 124 -20.05 -7.79 -6.01
N LEU A 125 -21.17 -7.83 -5.28
CA LEU A 125 -22.33 -6.97 -5.50
C LEU A 125 -22.98 -6.58 -4.17
N ALA A 126 -23.65 -5.44 -4.14
CA ALA A 126 -24.47 -4.99 -3.01
C ALA A 126 -25.69 -4.21 -3.51
N PHE A 127 -26.86 -4.48 -2.94
CA PHE A 127 -28.05 -3.69 -3.23
C PHE A 127 -28.06 -2.40 -2.43
N GLY A 128 -28.54 -1.32 -3.03
CA GLY A 128 -28.92 -0.10 -2.33
C GLY A 128 -30.01 -0.38 -1.29
N VAL A 129 -30.10 0.44 -0.25
CA VAL A 129 -31.04 0.23 0.87
C VAL A 129 -32.51 0.20 0.39
N SER A 130 -32.86 0.99 -0.63
CA SER A 130 -34.20 0.97 -1.23
C SER A 130 -34.47 -0.25 -2.13
N GLY A 131 -33.42 -1.00 -2.51
CA GLY A 131 -33.51 -2.06 -3.50
C GLY A 131 -33.59 -1.58 -4.96
N GLU A 132 -33.63 -0.29 -5.22
CA GLU A 132 -33.77 0.29 -6.56
C GLU A 132 -32.45 0.30 -7.35
N SER A 133 -31.33 0.16 -6.69
CA SER A 133 -30.01 0.13 -7.32
C SER A 133 -29.19 -1.06 -6.85
N VAL A 134 -28.26 -1.51 -7.70
CA VAL A 134 -27.25 -2.52 -7.37
C VAL A 134 -25.87 -2.00 -7.75
N PHE A 135 -24.93 -2.15 -6.83
CA PHE A 135 -23.51 -1.86 -7.03
C PHE A 135 -22.79 -3.15 -7.40
N VAL A 136 -22.00 -3.11 -8.46
CA VAL A 136 -21.38 -4.28 -9.07
C VAL A 136 -19.89 -4.02 -9.27
N SER A 137 -19.05 -4.95 -8.86
CA SER A 137 -17.61 -4.88 -9.07
C SER A 137 -17.25 -4.98 -10.55
N GLY A 138 -16.29 -4.15 -10.97
CA GLY A 138 -15.65 -4.21 -12.27
C GLY A 138 -14.11 -4.24 -12.15
N TYR A 139 -13.42 -4.04 -13.26
CA TYR A 139 -11.97 -3.90 -13.30
C TYR A 139 -11.58 -2.43 -13.09
N HIS A 140 -10.97 -2.11 -11.98
CA HIS A 140 -10.66 -0.75 -11.52
C HIS A 140 -11.87 0.16 -11.32
N GLU A 141 -13.07 -0.41 -11.13
CA GLU A 141 -14.29 0.35 -10.88
C GLU A 141 -15.36 -0.42 -10.10
N ILE A 142 -16.34 0.33 -9.64
CA ILE A 142 -17.63 -0.18 -9.19
C ILE A 142 -18.68 0.53 -10.03
N SER A 143 -19.61 -0.20 -10.61
CA SER A 143 -20.72 0.34 -11.38
C SER A 143 -22.03 0.26 -10.59
N GLN A 144 -22.83 1.31 -10.64
CA GLN A 144 -24.17 1.34 -10.07
C GLN A 144 -25.20 1.22 -11.19
N TRP A 145 -26.14 0.33 -11.02
CA TRP A 145 -27.17 0.03 -11.99
C TRP A 145 -28.56 0.18 -11.39
N ASN A 146 -29.51 0.66 -12.17
CA ASN A 146 -30.91 0.66 -11.79
C ASN A 146 -31.48 -0.76 -11.93
N VAL A 147 -32.16 -1.25 -10.89
CA VAL A 147 -32.69 -2.62 -10.87
C VAL A 147 -33.89 -2.80 -11.77
N ALA A 148 -34.72 -1.76 -11.93
CA ALA A 148 -35.96 -1.85 -12.68
C ALA A 148 -35.77 -1.94 -14.22
N ASP A 149 -34.79 -1.18 -14.75
CA ASP A 149 -34.59 -1.07 -16.20
C ASP A 149 -33.20 -1.51 -16.68
N GLY A 150 -32.34 -1.93 -15.75
CA GLY A 150 -30.97 -2.41 -16.02
C GLY A 150 -30.02 -1.33 -16.57
N LYS A 151 -30.32 -0.05 -16.41
CA LYS A 151 -29.48 1.02 -16.93
C LYS A 151 -28.34 1.36 -15.96
N LEU A 152 -27.14 1.59 -16.51
CA LEU A 152 -26.01 2.11 -15.81
C LEU A 152 -26.28 3.54 -15.32
N GLN A 153 -26.21 3.75 -14.01
CA GLN A 153 -26.41 5.07 -13.37
C GLN A 153 -25.11 5.80 -13.14
N GLN A 154 -24.09 5.07 -12.63
CA GLN A 154 -22.81 5.67 -12.22
C GLN A 154 -21.66 4.67 -12.36
N ARG A 155 -20.44 5.19 -12.59
CA ARG A 155 -19.18 4.46 -12.52
C ARG A 155 -18.27 5.13 -11.47
N ILE A 156 -17.96 4.43 -10.39
CA ILE A 156 -16.99 4.84 -9.37
C ILE A 156 -15.64 4.28 -9.80
N LYS A 157 -14.83 5.11 -10.43
CA LYS A 157 -13.57 4.74 -11.08
C LYS A 157 -12.38 4.72 -10.10
N ARG A 158 -11.23 4.24 -10.58
CA ARG A 158 -9.94 4.23 -9.87
C ARG A 158 -9.97 3.43 -8.58
N GLN A 159 -10.59 2.26 -8.65
CA GLN A 159 -10.58 1.27 -7.59
C GLN A 159 -9.37 0.34 -7.73
N GLY A 160 -9.12 -0.47 -6.71
CA GLY A 160 -8.21 -1.60 -6.82
C GLY A 160 -8.54 -2.46 -8.03
N GLU A 161 -7.59 -3.25 -8.52
CA GLU A 161 -7.76 -4.05 -9.73
C GLU A 161 -9.06 -4.85 -9.72
N ARG A 162 -9.37 -5.44 -8.57
CA ARG A 162 -10.63 -6.16 -8.33
C ARG A 162 -11.23 -5.77 -6.98
N THR A 163 -12.53 -5.66 -6.93
CA THR A 163 -13.29 -5.49 -5.69
C THR A 163 -13.87 -6.83 -5.29
N TYR A 164 -13.50 -7.32 -4.12
CA TYR A 164 -13.88 -8.63 -3.58
C TYR A 164 -15.04 -8.58 -2.59
N GLY A 165 -15.37 -7.40 -2.09
CA GLY A 165 -16.48 -7.20 -1.16
C GLY A 165 -17.06 -5.80 -1.31
N LEU A 166 -18.38 -5.72 -1.27
CA LEU A 166 -19.16 -4.49 -1.24
C LEU A 166 -20.16 -4.56 -0.10
N SER A 167 -20.31 -3.48 0.63
CA SER A 167 -21.31 -3.37 1.71
C SER A 167 -21.82 -1.95 1.79
N ILE A 168 -23.12 -1.81 1.94
CA ILE A 168 -23.76 -0.51 2.15
C ILE A 168 -24.18 -0.39 3.60
N SER A 169 -23.92 0.79 4.20
CA SER A 169 -24.35 1.08 5.56
C SER A 169 -25.87 1.00 5.69
N PRO A 170 -26.43 0.66 6.86
CA PRO A 170 -27.89 0.55 7.05
C PRO A 170 -28.66 1.82 6.68
N HIS A 171 -28.02 2.98 6.73
CA HIS A 171 -28.63 4.26 6.37
C HIS A 171 -28.37 4.69 4.93
N GLY A 172 -27.74 3.84 4.10
CA GLY A 172 -27.47 4.12 2.68
C GLY A 172 -26.43 5.20 2.41
N LYS A 173 -25.80 5.78 3.46
CA LYS A 173 -24.86 6.91 3.31
C LYS A 173 -23.46 6.50 2.89
N TRP A 174 -23.07 5.27 3.18
CA TRP A 174 -21.72 4.79 2.93
C TRP A 174 -21.72 3.49 2.16
N LEU A 175 -20.91 3.44 1.14
CA LEU A 175 -20.52 2.21 0.45
C LEU A 175 -19.09 1.87 0.85
N ALA A 176 -18.87 0.70 1.46
CA ALA A 176 -17.57 0.13 1.74
C ALA A 176 -17.18 -0.84 0.61
N ALA A 177 -15.97 -0.69 0.08
CA ALA A 177 -15.43 -1.56 -0.95
C ALA A 177 -14.08 -2.13 -0.51
N ALA A 178 -14.00 -3.45 -0.39
CA ALA A 178 -12.75 -4.17 -0.18
C ALA A 178 -12.18 -4.57 -1.55
N SER A 179 -11.04 -4.00 -1.91
CA SER A 179 -10.42 -4.18 -3.22
C SER A 179 -8.93 -4.42 -3.14
N GLY A 180 -8.31 -4.79 -4.24
CA GLY A 180 -6.88 -4.99 -4.30
C GLY A 180 -6.40 -5.79 -5.49
N GLN A 181 -5.15 -6.19 -5.40
CA GLN A 181 -4.46 -7.07 -6.33
C GLN A 181 -3.75 -8.17 -5.52
N PRO A 182 -4.02 -9.45 -5.78
CA PRO A 182 -3.40 -10.55 -5.02
C PRO A 182 -1.89 -10.45 -4.97
N GLY A 183 -1.33 -10.63 -3.76
CA GLY A 183 0.11 -10.58 -3.53
C GLY A 183 0.76 -9.18 -3.59
N ARG A 184 0.02 -8.11 -3.91
CA ARG A 184 0.56 -6.76 -4.08
C ARG A 184 -0.11 -5.71 -3.22
N LEU A 185 -1.45 -5.70 -3.16
CA LEU A 185 -2.21 -4.65 -2.50
C LEU A 185 -3.55 -5.17 -2.00
N GLY A 186 -3.93 -4.77 -0.79
CA GLY A 186 -5.29 -4.84 -0.27
C GLY A 186 -5.69 -3.49 0.32
N GLU A 187 -6.89 -3.05 0.03
CA GLU A 187 -7.44 -1.78 0.55
C GLU A 187 -8.93 -1.89 0.84
N VAL A 188 -9.40 -1.03 1.75
CA VAL A 188 -10.82 -0.76 1.94
C VAL A 188 -11.05 0.72 1.70
N ARG A 189 -11.99 1.03 0.82
CA ARG A 189 -12.41 2.42 0.53
C ARG A 189 -13.84 2.63 0.97
N LEU A 190 -14.10 3.84 1.49
CA LEU A 190 -15.42 4.30 1.86
C LEU A 190 -15.84 5.43 0.92
N PHE A 191 -17.06 5.32 0.38
CA PHE A 191 -17.69 6.32 -0.49
C PHE A 191 -18.95 6.81 0.19
N HIS A 192 -19.14 8.14 0.15
CA HIS A 192 -20.34 8.81 0.68
C HIS A 192 -21.28 9.15 -0.45
#